data_55391809a0ead467643b97d83501bd4f
#
_entry.id   55391809a0ead467643b97d83501bd4f
#
_cell.length_a   1.000
_cell.length_b   1.000
_cell.length_c   1.000
_cell.angle_alpha   90.00
_cell.angle_beta   90.00
_cell.angle_gamma   90.00
#
_symmetry.space_group_name_H-M   'P 1'
#
loop_
_entity.id
_entity.type
_entity.pdbx_description
1 polymer ?
#
loop_
_entity_poly.entity_id
_entity_poly.type
_entity_poly.pdbx_seq_one_letter_code
_entity_poly.pdbx_strand_id
1 'polypeptide(L)'
;EEDPDATMRGQPQNPDFPDKNIQAYRAFTQEHDEIVEAEMLCEPEELGRLRAQLDQQLSNMQGIVSRLANRLQRRLMAQQQRWWEFDLDEGFLDAGRLSRVVVNPLHPLSYKIEKEHTFRDTIVTLLIDNSGSMRGRPISVAAISGDIIARTLERCAVKVEVLGFTTRAWKGGRARDEWVAKGKTANPGRLNDLRHIIYKSADAPWRRARRNLGLMLREGLLKENIDGEALMWAYNRLIARPEQRRILMVISDGAPVDDATLSVNPGNYLERHLRDVIQFIENRTPIEVTAIGIGHDVTRYYQRAVTINDAEELGGTMMQNLSELFDEHDGRRKSPLVN
;
A
#
# COMPACT_ATOMS: atom_id res chain seq x y z
N GLU A 1 33.51 34.75 6.12
CA GLU A 1 32.10 34.74 6.54
C GLU A 1 31.54 33.37 6.21
N GLU A 2 31.49 32.52 7.21
CA GLU A 2 30.93 31.17 7.13
C GLU A 2 29.43 31.25 7.32
N ASP A 3 28.71 30.58 6.43
CA ASP A 3 27.22 30.55 6.39
C ASP A 3 26.72 29.53 7.43
N PRO A 4 25.93 29.91 8.46
CA PRO A 4 25.59 29.01 9.56
C PRO A 4 24.34 28.11 9.30
N ASP A 5 23.85 27.96 8.06
CA ASP A 5 22.56 27.28 7.78
C ASP A 5 22.69 25.91 7.10
N ALA A 6 23.85 25.25 7.22
CA ALA A 6 24.09 23.93 6.59
C ALA A 6 23.89 22.72 7.52
N THR A 7 23.27 22.90 8.68
CA THR A 7 23.06 21.81 9.65
C THR A 7 21.61 21.66 10.05
N MET A 8 20.82 20.96 9.24
CA MET A 8 19.65 20.17 9.68
C MET A 8 19.02 19.39 8.50
N ARG A 9 19.80 18.49 7.90
CA ARG A 9 19.17 17.34 7.26
C ARG A 9 19.07 16.26 8.34
N GLY A 10 17.90 16.23 9.00
CA GLY A 10 17.58 15.21 9.98
C GLY A 10 17.65 13.84 9.32
N GLN A 11 18.49 12.97 9.84
CA GLN A 11 18.44 11.54 9.56
C GLN A 11 17.02 11.04 9.84
N PRO A 12 16.40 10.21 8.99
CA PRO A 12 15.17 9.55 9.34
C PRO A 12 15.45 8.65 10.54
N GLN A 13 14.99 9.09 11.72
CA GLN A 13 15.00 8.25 12.90
C GLN A 13 14.10 7.06 12.62
N ASN A 14 14.65 5.85 12.70
CA ASN A 14 13.84 4.64 12.76
C ASN A 14 12.82 4.83 13.88
N PRO A 15 11.51 4.69 13.60
CA PRO A 15 10.52 4.76 14.67
C PRO A 15 10.87 3.71 15.72
N ASP A 16 10.88 4.11 16.99
CA ASP A 16 11.11 3.22 18.13
C ASP A 16 10.03 2.13 18.13
N PHE A 17 10.39 0.94 17.65
CA PHE A 17 9.52 -0.23 17.68
C PHE A 17 9.50 -0.78 19.12
N PRO A 18 8.32 -0.88 19.74
CA PRO A 18 8.22 -1.42 21.11
C PRO A 18 8.46 -2.93 21.16
N ASP A 19 8.66 -3.60 20.03
CA ASP A 19 8.80 -5.06 19.97
C ASP A 19 10.26 -5.50 19.86
N LYS A 20 10.72 -6.30 20.81
CA LYS A 20 12.09 -6.82 20.87
C LYS A 20 12.49 -7.63 19.63
N ASN A 21 11.53 -8.20 18.91
CA ASN A 21 11.79 -9.00 17.72
C ASN A 21 12.12 -8.16 16.51
N ILE A 22 11.44 -7.02 16.34
CA ILE A 22 11.74 -6.06 15.26
C ILE A 22 13.08 -5.39 15.51
N GLN A 23 13.46 -5.16 16.76
CA GLN A 23 14.78 -4.63 17.14
C GLN A 23 15.95 -5.56 16.77
N ALA A 24 15.72 -6.86 16.53
CA ALA A 24 16.75 -7.78 16.09
C ALA A 24 17.17 -7.58 14.63
N TYR A 25 16.29 -6.94 13.81
CA TYR A 25 16.63 -6.60 12.42
C TYR A 25 17.43 -5.30 12.36
N ARG A 26 18.44 -5.28 11.49
CA ARG A 26 19.23 -4.07 11.22
C ARG A 26 19.73 -4.04 9.79
N ALA A 27 19.90 -2.85 9.25
CA ALA A 27 20.66 -2.61 8.05
C ALA A 27 22.12 -2.30 8.43
N PHE A 28 23.10 -2.75 7.65
CA PHE A 28 24.50 -2.38 7.83
C PHE A 28 24.70 -0.89 7.60
N THR A 29 24.12 -0.36 6.52
CA THR A 29 24.03 1.07 6.22
C THR A 29 22.75 1.36 5.42
N GLN A 30 22.25 2.57 5.52
CA GLN A 30 21.11 3.09 4.75
C GLN A 30 21.52 4.25 3.83
N GLU A 31 22.80 4.61 3.83
CA GLU A 31 23.33 5.75 3.07
C GLU A 31 23.12 5.63 1.55
N HIS A 32 23.04 4.41 1.06
CA HIS A 32 22.93 4.14 -0.37
C HIS A 32 21.50 3.77 -0.81
N ASP A 33 20.56 3.78 0.12
CA ASP A 33 19.15 3.55 -0.16
C ASP A 33 18.55 4.75 -0.90
N GLU A 34 17.66 4.50 -1.84
CA GLU A 34 17.06 5.56 -2.63
C GLU A 34 15.54 5.40 -2.71
N ILE A 35 14.85 6.53 -2.69
CA ILE A 35 13.43 6.64 -3.03
C ILE A 35 13.36 7.52 -4.27
N VAL A 36 12.81 6.98 -5.35
CA VAL A 36 12.82 7.64 -6.66
C VAL A 36 11.42 7.64 -7.28
N GLU A 37 11.11 8.72 -7.99
CA GLU A 37 9.94 8.76 -8.86
C GLU A 37 10.22 7.93 -10.12
N ALA A 38 9.21 7.18 -10.59
CA ALA A 38 9.38 6.30 -11.75
C ALA A 38 9.86 7.04 -13.01
N GLU A 39 9.46 8.31 -13.16
CA GLU A 39 9.87 9.18 -14.27
C GLU A 39 11.37 9.44 -14.32
N MET A 40 12.07 9.35 -13.18
CA MET A 40 13.52 9.58 -13.10
C MET A 40 14.34 8.34 -13.51
N LEU A 41 13.72 7.18 -13.61
CA LEU A 41 14.39 5.92 -13.92
C LEU A 41 14.40 5.58 -15.41
N CYS A 42 13.70 6.34 -16.25
CA CYS A 42 13.53 6.01 -17.63
C CYS A 42 13.31 7.27 -18.48
N GLU A 43 13.84 7.29 -19.69
CA GLU A 43 13.58 8.36 -20.66
C GLU A 43 12.09 8.40 -21.03
N PRO A 44 11.53 9.61 -21.23
CA PRO A 44 10.09 9.78 -21.51
C PRO A 44 9.57 8.99 -22.72
N GLU A 45 10.40 8.82 -23.75
CA GLU A 45 10.07 8.07 -24.96
C GLU A 45 10.00 6.57 -24.67
N GLU A 46 10.98 6.02 -23.95
CA GLU A 46 10.98 4.62 -23.53
C GLU A 46 9.79 4.33 -22.62
N LEU A 47 9.50 5.23 -21.67
CA LEU A 47 8.36 5.11 -20.78
C LEU A 47 7.03 5.09 -21.55
N GLY A 48 6.92 5.91 -22.61
CA GLY A 48 5.77 5.91 -23.51
C GLY A 48 5.61 4.58 -24.25
N ARG A 49 6.71 3.99 -24.73
CA ARG A 49 6.72 2.68 -25.41
C ARG A 49 6.32 1.55 -24.46
N LEU A 50 6.89 1.51 -23.27
CA LEU A 50 6.55 0.52 -22.25
C LEU A 50 5.07 0.63 -21.85
N ARG A 51 4.54 1.85 -21.74
CA ARG A 51 3.12 2.07 -21.49
C ARG A 51 2.24 1.56 -22.64
N ALA A 52 2.62 1.80 -23.87
CA ALA A 52 1.87 1.27 -25.03
C ALA A 52 1.83 -0.25 -25.06
N GLN A 53 2.93 -0.91 -24.66
CA GLN A 53 2.99 -2.36 -24.49
C GLN A 53 2.02 -2.85 -23.41
N LEU A 54 1.96 -2.16 -22.27
CA LEU A 54 1.00 -2.48 -21.19
C LEU A 54 -0.44 -2.24 -21.64
N ASP A 55 -0.71 -1.15 -22.36
CA ASP A 55 -2.05 -0.82 -22.90
C ASP A 55 -2.52 -1.88 -23.90
N GLN A 56 -1.62 -2.44 -24.70
CA GLN A 56 -1.94 -3.54 -25.61
C GLN A 56 -2.41 -4.80 -24.84
N GLN A 57 -1.72 -5.14 -23.76
CA GLN A 57 -2.14 -6.25 -22.90
C GLN A 57 -3.48 -5.97 -22.19
N LEU A 58 -3.70 -4.73 -21.77
CA LEU A 58 -4.95 -4.29 -21.13
C LEU A 58 -6.14 -4.20 -22.09
N SER A 59 -5.90 -4.08 -23.41
CA SER A 59 -6.99 -3.91 -24.40
C SER A 59 -8.01 -5.03 -24.35
N ASN A 60 -7.56 -6.26 -24.14
CA ASN A 60 -8.40 -7.45 -24.03
C ASN A 60 -9.21 -7.49 -22.72
N MET A 61 -8.86 -6.66 -21.72
CA MET A 61 -9.44 -6.66 -20.38
C MET A 61 -10.34 -5.46 -20.07
N GLN A 62 -10.54 -4.55 -21.02
CA GLN A 62 -11.34 -3.32 -20.79
C GLN A 62 -12.77 -3.61 -20.33
N GLY A 63 -13.39 -4.68 -20.81
CA GLY A 63 -14.70 -5.13 -20.37
C GLY A 63 -14.72 -5.58 -18.90
N ILE A 64 -13.64 -6.18 -18.42
CA ILE A 64 -13.47 -6.58 -17.01
C ILE A 64 -13.36 -5.34 -16.14
N VAL A 65 -12.49 -4.39 -16.48
CA VAL A 65 -12.32 -3.12 -15.75
C VAL A 65 -13.64 -2.37 -15.56
N SER A 66 -14.44 -2.26 -16.62
CA SER A 66 -15.71 -1.54 -16.56
C SER A 66 -16.73 -2.23 -15.67
N ARG A 67 -16.82 -3.56 -15.75
CA ARG A 67 -17.70 -4.36 -14.87
C ARG A 67 -17.28 -4.27 -13.40
N LEU A 68 -15.97 -4.35 -13.15
CA LEU A 68 -15.36 -4.20 -11.84
C LEU A 68 -15.70 -2.84 -11.23
N ALA A 69 -15.42 -1.76 -11.94
CA ALA A 69 -15.66 -0.41 -11.48
C ALA A 69 -17.15 -0.18 -11.16
N ASN A 70 -18.05 -0.62 -12.04
CA ASN A 70 -19.49 -0.43 -11.86
C ASN A 70 -20.04 -1.26 -10.68
N ARG A 71 -19.50 -2.47 -10.45
CA ARG A 71 -19.94 -3.32 -9.33
C ARG A 71 -19.39 -2.77 -8.01
N LEU A 72 -18.13 -2.40 -7.95
CA LEU A 72 -17.51 -1.78 -6.78
C LEU A 72 -18.22 -0.47 -6.43
N GLN A 73 -18.42 0.40 -7.43
CA GLN A 73 -19.12 1.67 -7.23
C GLN A 73 -20.53 1.46 -6.66
N ARG A 74 -21.30 0.50 -7.21
CA ARG A 74 -22.63 0.20 -6.67
C ARG A 74 -22.59 -0.29 -5.22
N ARG A 75 -21.62 -1.13 -4.86
CA ARG A 75 -21.45 -1.58 -3.47
C ARG A 75 -21.05 -0.44 -2.54
N LEU A 76 -20.07 0.37 -2.95
CA LEU A 76 -19.67 1.53 -2.17
C LEU A 76 -20.81 2.54 -1.98
N MET A 77 -21.63 2.75 -3.00
CA MET A 77 -22.84 3.58 -2.87
C MET A 77 -23.91 2.94 -2.00
N ALA A 78 -24.06 1.62 -2.03
CA ALA A 78 -25.00 0.91 -1.16
C ALA A 78 -24.60 0.94 0.31
N GLN A 79 -23.31 1.04 0.59
CA GLN A 79 -22.75 1.18 1.95
C GLN A 79 -22.71 2.63 2.44
N GLN A 80 -23.06 3.62 1.62
CA GLN A 80 -23.31 4.98 2.07
C GLN A 80 -24.52 4.97 3.00
N GLN A 81 -24.29 4.62 4.25
CA GLN A 81 -25.32 4.72 5.27
C GLN A 81 -25.58 6.19 5.52
N ARG A 82 -26.77 6.63 5.08
CA ARG A 82 -27.33 7.88 5.48
C ARG A 82 -27.71 7.75 6.95
N TRP A 83 -27.09 8.55 7.81
CA TRP A 83 -27.46 8.59 9.20
C TRP A 83 -28.01 9.95 9.54
N TRP A 84 -28.92 9.99 10.50
CA TRP A 84 -29.51 11.22 10.97
C TRP A 84 -28.72 11.73 12.16
N GLU A 85 -28.21 12.94 12.06
CA GLU A 85 -27.76 13.70 13.22
C GLU A 85 -28.98 14.38 13.82
N PHE A 86 -29.20 14.11 15.09
CA PHE A 86 -30.35 14.57 15.83
C PHE A 86 -29.94 15.71 16.78
N ASP A 87 -30.97 16.32 17.43
CA ASP A 87 -30.78 17.35 18.46
C ASP A 87 -30.08 18.62 17.90
N LEU A 88 -30.53 19.06 16.74
CA LEU A 88 -30.09 20.27 16.06
C LEU A 88 -31.14 21.38 16.22
N ASP A 89 -30.68 22.61 16.07
CA ASP A 89 -31.49 23.81 16.09
C ASP A 89 -32.05 24.18 14.71
N GLU A 90 -31.55 23.57 13.64
CA GLU A 90 -32.01 23.74 12.25
C GLU A 90 -31.97 22.42 11.48
N GLY A 91 -32.78 22.28 10.42
CA GLY A 91 -32.83 21.11 9.56
C GLY A 91 -34.24 20.57 9.32
N PHE A 92 -34.38 19.26 9.17
CA PHE A 92 -35.70 18.60 9.08
C PHE A 92 -36.28 18.38 10.48
N LEU A 93 -37.55 18.71 10.65
CA LEU A 93 -38.24 18.52 11.92
C LEU A 93 -38.32 17.05 12.31
N ASP A 94 -37.86 16.68 13.50
CA ASP A 94 -37.98 15.34 14.04
C ASP A 94 -39.28 15.19 14.84
N ALA A 95 -40.34 14.70 14.19
CA ALA A 95 -41.63 14.53 14.79
C ALA A 95 -41.62 13.63 16.06
N GLY A 96 -40.71 12.69 16.14
CA GLY A 96 -40.56 11.80 17.32
C GLY A 96 -40.04 12.52 18.57
N ARG A 97 -39.44 13.71 18.41
CA ARG A 97 -38.83 14.49 19.52
C ARG A 97 -39.57 15.76 19.86
N LEU A 98 -40.66 16.05 19.18
CA LEU A 98 -41.47 17.26 19.44
C LEU A 98 -42.00 17.35 20.86
N SER A 99 -42.24 16.23 21.54
CA SER A 99 -42.65 16.24 22.95
C SER A 99 -41.65 16.89 23.88
N ARG A 100 -40.35 16.90 23.53
CA ARG A 100 -39.31 17.57 24.31
C ARG A 100 -39.45 19.09 24.28
N VAL A 101 -39.86 19.67 23.14
CA VAL A 101 -40.09 21.12 23.01
C VAL A 101 -41.22 21.58 23.91
N VAL A 102 -42.27 20.76 24.08
CA VAL A 102 -43.37 21.04 24.98
C VAL A 102 -42.94 20.99 26.44
N VAL A 103 -42.07 20.04 26.79
CA VAL A 103 -41.58 19.89 28.19
C VAL A 103 -40.50 20.92 28.52
N ASN A 104 -39.62 21.27 27.58
CA ASN A 104 -38.56 22.25 27.81
C ASN A 104 -38.38 23.19 26.60
N PRO A 105 -39.17 24.28 26.55
CA PRO A 105 -39.16 25.25 25.45
C PRO A 105 -37.84 26.03 25.29
N LEU A 106 -36.97 26.01 26.31
CA LEU A 106 -35.67 26.72 26.28
C LEU A 106 -34.58 25.97 25.49
N HIS A 107 -34.79 24.71 25.13
CA HIS A 107 -33.89 23.92 24.33
C HIS A 107 -34.64 23.26 23.16
N PRO A 108 -34.96 24.01 22.08
CA PRO A 108 -35.77 23.53 20.95
C PRO A 108 -35.00 22.65 19.97
N LEU A 109 -34.10 21.77 20.46
CA LEU A 109 -33.31 20.87 19.64
C LEU A 109 -34.18 19.75 19.10
N SER A 110 -35.02 20.06 18.09
CA SER A 110 -35.99 19.14 17.50
C SER A 110 -35.80 18.89 16.03
N TYR A 111 -34.66 19.32 15.51
CA TYR A 111 -34.34 19.12 14.11
C TYR A 111 -33.30 18.01 13.94
N LYS A 112 -33.29 17.43 12.75
CA LYS A 112 -32.33 16.42 12.30
C LYS A 112 -31.86 16.77 10.90
N ILE A 113 -30.57 16.49 10.65
CA ILE A 113 -29.97 16.63 9.32
C ILE A 113 -29.50 15.26 8.85
N GLU A 114 -29.80 14.93 7.61
CA GLU A 114 -29.26 13.74 6.96
C GLU A 114 -27.78 14.01 6.64
N LYS A 115 -26.86 13.28 7.31
CA LYS A 115 -25.44 13.31 7.00
C LYS A 115 -25.10 12.10 6.16
N GLU A 116 -24.53 12.35 5.02
CA GLU A 116 -23.88 11.31 4.23
C GLU A 116 -22.50 11.02 4.85
N HIS A 117 -22.27 9.78 5.24
CA HIS A 117 -20.90 9.32 5.50
C HIS A 117 -20.15 9.38 4.17
N THR A 118 -19.23 10.32 4.05
CA THR A 118 -18.36 10.42 2.89
C THR A 118 -17.40 9.24 2.91
N PHE A 119 -17.74 8.17 2.17
CA PHE A 119 -16.85 7.04 1.89
C PHE A 119 -15.53 7.48 1.20
N ARG A 120 -15.44 8.77 0.89
CA ARG A 120 -14.30 9.42 0.21
C ARG A 120 -13.03 9.51 1.05
N ASP A 121 -13.09 9.13 2.32
CA ASP A 121 -11.96 9.25 3.23
C ASP A 121 -11.17 7.94 3.36
N THR A 122 -10.96 7.29 2.23
CA THR A 122 -10.19 6.04 2.14
C THR A 122 -9.01 6.21 1.19
N ILE A 123 -7.85 5.71 1.62
CA ILE A 123 -6.67 5.58 0.79
C ILE A 123 -6.25 4.12 0.70
N VAL A 124 -5.87 3.70 -0.50
CA VAL A 124 -5.27 2.39 -0.78
C VAL A 124 -3.87 2.59 -1.33
N THR A 125 -2.87 2.06 -0.66
CA THR A 125 -1.50 1.99 -1.17
C THR A 125 -1.25 0.59 -1.72
N LEU A 126 -0.94 0.52 -3.02
CA LEU A 126 -0.49 -0.69 -3.69
C LEU A 126 1.02 -0.74 -3.59
N LEU A 127 1.56 -1.77 -2.94
CA LEU A 127 3.00 -2.02 -2.85
C LEU A 127 3.34 -3.21 -3.72
N ILE A 128 4.06 -2.97 -4.83
CA ILE A 128 4.32 -3.96 -5.87
C ILE A 128 5.78 -4.42 -5.80
N ASP A 129 5.96 -5.72 -5.74
CA ASP A 129 7.25 -6.37 -5.81
C ASP A 129 7.84 -6.23 -7.21
N ASN A 130 9.04 -5.64 -7.30
CA ASN A 130 9.83 -5.52 -8.52
C ASN A 130 11.12 -6.37 -8.42
N SER A 131 10.99 -7.57 -7.85
CA SER A 131 12.11 -8.53 -7.73
C SER A 131 12.33 -9.33 -9.02
N GLY A 132 13.45 -10.03 -9.06
CA GLY A 132 13.84 -10.85 -10.21
C GLY A 132 12.95 -12.06 -10.44
N SER A 133 12.33 -12.62 -9.40
CA SER A 133 11.34 -13.70 -9.48
C SER A 133 10.08 -13.28 -10.22
N MET A 134 9.72 -12.01 -10.11
CA MET A 134 8.60 -11.40 -10.83
C MET A 134 8.83 -11.29 -12.35
N ARG A 135 10.04 -11.57 -12.84
CA ARG A 135 10.39 -11.38 -14.26
C ARG A 135 9.48 -12.20 -15.19
N GLY A 136 9.09 -11.56 -16.29
CA GLY A 136 8.26 -12.18 -17.32
C GLY A 136 6.76 -12.04 -17.04
N ARG A 137 6.05 -13.17 -16.94
CA ARG A 137 4.60 -13.18 -16.76
C ARG A 137 4.14 -12.57 -15.42
N PRO A 138 4.77 -12.87 -14.27
CA PRO A 138 4.31 -12.33 -12.99
C PRO A 138 4.29 -10.80 -12.94
N ILE A 139 5.34 -10.12 -13.39
CA ILE A 139 5.37 -8.64 -13.37
C ILE A 139 4.35 -8.03 -14.32
N SER A 140 4.07 -8.69 -15.46
CA SER A 140 3.02 -8.24 -16.36
C SER A 140 1.64 -8.35 -15.72
N VAL A 141 1.37 -9.45 -15.02
CA VAL A 141 0.12 -9.63 -14.25
C VAL A 141 0.03 -8.60 -13.12
N ALA A 142 1.13 -8.34 -12.40
CA ALA A 142 1.19 -7.32 -11.34
C ALA A 142 0.90 -5.91 -11.89
N ALA A 143 1.53 -5.55 -13.00
CA ALA A 143 1.33 -4.25 -13.65
C ALA A 143 -0.11 -4.06 -14.13
N ILE A 144 -0.69 -5.09 -14.75
CA ILE A 144 -2.10 -5.10 -15.18
C ILE A 144 -3.03 -4.97 -13.97
N SER A 145 -2.77 -5.74 -12.90
CA SER A 145 -3.54 -5.72 -11.66
C SER A 145 -3.51 -4.33 -11.03
N GLY A 146 -2.31 -3.76 -10.86
CA GLY A 146 -2.12 -2.42 -10.32
C GLY A 146 -2.83 -1.35 -11.15
N ASP A 147 -2.77 -1.44 -12.48
CA ASP A 147 -3.48 -0.54 -13.40
C ASP A 147 -5.00 -0.62 -13.20
N ILE A 148 -5.55 -1.82 -13.19
CA ILE A 148 -6.99 -2.06 -13.04
C ILE A 148 -7.48 -1.58 -11.68
N ILE A 149 -6.78 -1.94 -10.60
CA ILE A 149 -7.15 -1.54 -9.23
C ILE A 149 -7.11 -0.02 -9.09
N ALA A 150 -5.98 0.60 -9.46
CA ALA A 150 -5.80 2.04 -9.32
C ALA A 150 -6.87 2.82 -10.09
N ARG A 151 -7.13 2.43 -11.33
CA ARG A 151 -8.16 3.05 -12.17
C ARG A 151 -9.57 2.86 -11.64
N THR A 152 -9.86 1.67 -11.12
CA THR A 152 -11.18 1.33 -10.56
C THR A 152 -11.47 2.11 -9.29
N LEU A 153 -10.53 2.12 -8.36
CA LEU A 153 -10.65 2.81 -7.08
C LEU A 153 -10.76 4.32 -7.26
N GLU A 154 -9.94 4.91 -8.14
CA GLU A 154 -10.00 6.35 -8.41
C GLU A 154 -11.36 6.76 -9.03
N ARG A 155 -11.95 5.93 -9.90
CA ARG A 155 -13.33 6.15 -10.39
C ARG A 155 -14.38 6.12 -9.28
N CYS A 156 -14.10 5.40 -8.20
CA CYS A 156 -14.94 5.36 -6.99
C CYS A 156 -14.60 6.48 -5.99
N ALA A 157 -13.77 7.45 -6.36
CA ALA A 157 -13.30 8.55 -5.53
C ALA A 157 -12.47 8.10 -4.30
N VAL A 158 -11.88 6.90 -4.35
CA VAL A 158 -10.89 6.41 -3.38
C VAL A 158 -9.51 6.90 -3.81
N LYS A 159 -8.71 7.42 -2.89
CA LYS A 159 -7.33 7.79 -3.18
C LYS A 159 -6.48 6.54 -3.33
N VAL A 160 -5.60 6.56 -4.32
CA VAL A 160 -4.71 5.42 -4.61
C VAL A 160 -3.29 5.89 -4.76
N GLU A 161 -2.39 5.23 -4.04
CA GLU A 161 -0.96 5.33 -4.21
C GLU A 161 -0.42 4.03 -4.80
N VAL A 162 0.55 4.11 -5.72
CA VAL A 162 1.21 2.92 -6.29
C VAL A 162 2.70 3.03 -6.10
N LEU A 163 3.23 2.11 -5.32
CA LEU A 163 4.62 2.01 -4.93
C LEU A 163 5.23 0.72 -5.46
N GLY A 164 6.53 0.72 -5.66
CA GLY A 164 7.27 -0.49 -5.97
C GLY A 164 8.56 -0.59 -5.17
N PHE A 165 9.08 -1.77 -5.02
CA PHE A 165 10.31 -2.00 -4.30
C PHE A 165 11.19 -3.06 -4.96
N THR A 166 12.48 -2.83 -4.90
CA THR A 166 13.54 -3.73 -5.35
C THR A 166 14.86 -3.29 -4.70
N THR A 167 15.97 -3.91 -5.07
CA THR A 167 17.30 -3.45 -4.73
C THR A 167 17.99 -2.74 -5.91
N ARG A 168 19.05 -1.98 -5.65
CA ARG A 168 19.82 -1.30 -6.70
C ARG A 168 20.72 -2.25 -7.47
N ALA A 169 21.22 -3.27 -6.81
CA ALA A 169 22.17 -4.22 -7.38
C ALA A 169 21.78 -5.66 -7.10
N TRP A 170 22.30 -6.56 -7.90
CA TRP A 170 22.30 -7.99 -7.63
C TRP A 170 23.41 -8.35 -6.65
N LYS A 171 23.12 -9.24 -5.68
CA LYS A 171 24.10 -9.84 -4.76
C LYS A 171 24.87 -8.80 -3.91
N GLY A 172 24.15 -7.78 -3.47
CA GLY A 172 24.69 -6.68 -2.68
C GLY A 172 25.08 -5.48 -3.51
N GLY A 173 25.11 -4.31 -2.88
CA GLY A 173 25.50 -3.04 -3.48
C GLY A 173 26.68 -2.43 -2.76
N ARG A 174 26.71 -1.10 -2.68
CA ARG A 174 27.74 -0.34 -1.95
C ARG A 174 27.80 -0.73 -0.47
N ALA A 175 26.67 -1.01 0.15
CA ALA A 175 26.61 -1.50 1.53
C ALA A 175 27.46 -2.75 1.73
N ARG A 176 27.41 -3.70 0.79
CA ARG A 176 28.27 -4.89 0.82
C ARG A 176 29.75 -4.55 0.63
N ASP A 177 30.06 -3.65 -0.30
CA ASP A 177 31.44 -3.24 -0.58
C ASP A 177 32.07 -2.59 0.67
N GLU A 178 31.34 -1.72 1.36
CA GLU A 178 31.77 -1.13 2.61
C GLU A 178 31.95 -2.16 3.73
N TRP A 179 31.05 -3.13 3.85
CA TRP A 179 31.20 -4.20 4.81
C TRP A 179 32.46 -5.02 4.58
N VAL A 180 32.77 -5.32 3.31
CA VAL A 180 34.02 -6.00 2.94
C VAL A 180 35.23 -5.15 3.33
N ALA A 181 35.20 -3.84 3.03
CA ALA A 181 36.27 -2.90 3.37
C ALA A 181 36.49 -2.74 4.88
N LYS A 182 35.41 -2.85 5.67
CA LYS A 182 35.43 -2.78 7.16
C LYS A 182 35.79 -4.12 7.83
N GLY A 183 36.29 -5.11 7.06
CA GLY A 183 36.78 -6.39 7.60
C GLY A 183 35.74 -7.44 7.89
N LYS A 184 34.58 -7.41 7.23
CA LYS A 184 33.54 -8.45 7.27
C LYS A 184 33.08 -8.81 8.69
N THR A 185 32.53 -7.82 9.40
CA THR A 185 31.98 -8.03 10.74
C THR A 185 30.89 -9.12 10.74
N ALA A 186 30.82 -9.93 11.80
CA ALA A 186 29.82 -10.98 11.93
C ALA A 186 28.40 -10.38 12.06
N ASN A 187 27.41 -11.07 11.48
CA ASN A 187 26.00 -10.69 11.51
C ASN A 187 25.77 -9.20 11.16
N PRO A 188 26.17 -8.75 9.99
CA PRO A 188 26.11 -7.33 9.64
C PRO A 188 24.68 -6.79 9.50
N GLY A 189 23.70 -7.65 9.29
CA GLY A 189 22.36 -7.27 8.88
C GLY A 189 22.22 -7.19 7.36
N ARG A 190 21.32 -6.33 6.86
CA ARG A 190 21.14 -6.15 5.40
C ARG A 190 22.40 -5.57 4.75
N LEU A 191 22.80 -6.19 3.63
CA LEU A 191 24.00 -5.83 2.85
C LEU A 191 23.71 -5.38 1.42
N ASN A 192 22.52 -4.99 1.10
CA ASN A 192 22.16 -4.45 -0.22
C ASN A 192 21.62 -3.03 -0.11
N ASP A 193 21.63 -2.29 -1.21
CA ASP A 193 21.09 -0.93 -1.29
C ASP A 193 19.66 -1.02 -1.80
N LEU A 194 18.69 -0.39 -1.09
CA LEU A 194 17.29 -0.42 -1.47
C LEU A 194 16.97 0.57 -2.59
N ARG A 195 16.00 0.20 -3.41
CA ARG A 195 15.34 1.10 -4.35
C ARG A 195 13.85 1.02 -4.16
N HIS A 196 13.29 2.08 -3.63
CA HIS A 196 11.85 2.28 -3.49
C HIS A 196 11.36 3.22 -4.59
N ILE A 197 10.33 2.81 -5.33
CA ILE A 197 9.85 3.50 -6.53
C ILE A 197 8.45 4.02 -6.30
N ILE A 198 8.24 5.30 -6.59
CA ILE A 198 6.90 5.90 -6.58
C ILE A 198 6.38 5.93 -8.01
N TYR A 199 5.47 5.03 -8.34
CA TYR A 199 4.79 5.03 -9.64
C TYR A 199 3.68 6.05 -9.70
N LYS A 200 2.93 6.20 -8.61
CA LYS A 200 1.85 7.16 -8.47
C LYS A 200 1.72 7.58 -7.01
N SER A 201 1.89 8.84 -6.72
CA SER A 201 1.58 9.40 -5.40
C SER A 201 0.06 9.48 -5.19
N ALA A 202 -0.37 9.49 -3.93
CA ALA A 202 -1.78 9.46 -3.54
C ALA A 202 -2.62 10.61 -4.15
N ASP A 203 -2.02 11.79 -4.25
CA ASP A 203 -2.70 13.00 -4.71
C ASP A 203 -2.53 13.27 -6.23
N ALA A 204 -1.66 12.51 -6.91
CA ALA A 204 -1.51 12.60 -8.36
C ALA A 204 -2.68 11.90 -9.07
N PRO A 205 -3.34 12.55 -10.04
CA PRO A 205 -4.41 11.89 -10.77
C PRO A 205 -3.86 10.76 -11.66
N TRP A 206 -4.62 9.68 -11.79
CA TRP A 206 -4.31 8.53 -12.62
C TRP A 206 -3.83 8.89 -14.03
N ARG A 207 -4.52 9.82 -14.68
CA ARG A 207 -4.20 10.23 -16.07
C ARG A 207 -2.76 10.72 -16.22
N ARG A 208 -2.19 11.35 -15.19
CA ARG A 208 -0.81 11.83 -15.18
C ARG A 208 0.15 10.67 -14.93
N ALA A 209 -0.13 9.84 -13.93
CA ALA A 209 0.76 8.78 -13.47
C ALA A 209 0.69 7.49 -14.30
N ARG A 210 -0.31 7.32 -15.19
CA ARG A 210 -0.51 6.05 -15.91
C ARG A 210 0.71 5.58 -16.72
N ARG A 211 1.53 6.51 -17.23
CA ARG A 211 2.73 6.17 -17.99
C ARG A 211 3.74 5.44 -17.12
N ASN A 212 3.83 5.83 -15.86
CA ASN A 212 4.82 5.34 -14.92
C ASN A 212 4.68 3.86 -14.63
N LEU A 213 3.46 3.31 -14.68
CA LEU A 213 3.25 1.86 -14.49
C LEU A 213 3.88 1.02 -15.60
N GLY A 214 4.07 1.59 -16.79
CA GLY A 214 4.80 0.92 -17.87
C GLY A 214 6.23 0.56 -17.50
N LEU A 215 6.86 1.33 -16.60
CA LEU A 215 8.23 1.08 -16.13
C LEU A 215 8.41 -0.30 -15.50
N MET A 216 7.36 -0.90 -14.93
CA MET A 216 7.42 -2.27 -14.36
C MET A 216 7.84 -3.30 -15.40
N LEU A 217 7.55 -3.06 -16.68
CA LEU A 217 7.92 -3.96 -17.78
C LEU A 217 9.37 -3.75 -18.27
N ARG A 218 10.10 -2.80 -17.68
CA ARG A 218 11.48 -2.50 -18.10
C ARG A 218 12.41 -3.62 -17.67
N GLU A 219 13.09 -4.22 -18.64
CA GLU A 219 14.17 -5.15 -18.36
C GLU A 219 15.31 -4.45 -17.60
N GLY A 220 15.89 -5.16 -16.62
CA GLY A 220 16.97 -4.61 -15.82
C GLY A 220 16.55 -3.81 -14.58
N LEU A 221 15.27 -3.45 -14.43
CA LEU A 221 14.75 -2.85 -13.21
C LEU A 221 14.68 -3.86 -12.05
N LEU A 222 14.22 -5.07 -12.38
CA LEU A 222 13.96 -6.15 -11.42
C LEU A 222 15.27 -6.70 -10.86
N LYS A 223 15.39 -6.71 -9.52
CA LYS A 223 16.56 -7.19 -8.78
C LYS A 223 16.14 -8.10 -7.62
N GLU A 224 16.73 -7.93 -6.47
CA GLU A 224 16.38 -8.66 -5.24
C GLU A 224 15.31 -7.91 -4.44
N ASN A 225 14.72 -8.56 -3.43
CA ASN A 225 13.63 -7.98 -2.65
C ASN A 225 13.87 -8.10 -1.14
N ILE A 226 13.57 -7.00 -0.43
CA ILE A 226 13.61 -6.91 1.02
C ILE A 226 12.26 -6.35 1.51
N ASP A 227 11.28 -7.24 1.55
CA ASP A 227 9.86 -6.94 1.73
C ASP A 227 9.55 -6.25 3.06
N GLY A 228 10.24 -6.65 4.15
CA GLY A 228 9.99 -6.07 5.47
C GLY A 228 10.27 -4.56 5.51
N GLU A 229 11.41 -4.11 4.95
CA GLU A 229 11.72 -2.68 4.88
C GLU A 229 10.79 -1.94 3.89
N ALA A 230 10.40 -2.58 2.80
CA ALA A 230 9.45 -2.02 1.85
C ALA A 230 8.06 -1.81 2.47
N LEU A 231 7.58 -2.78 3.25
CA LEU A 231 6.34 -2.66 4.03
C LEU A 231 6.40 -1.52 5.05
N MET A 232 7.53 -1.40 5.77
CA MET A 232 7.72 -0.30 6.71
C MET A 232 7.76 1.06 6.03
N TRP A 233 8.37 1.15 4.87
CA TRP A 233 8.35 2.38 4.07
C TRP A 233 6.92 2.75 3.65
N ALA A 234 6.16 1.80 3.11
CA ALA A 234 4.77 2.02 2.73
C ALA A 234 3.88 2.38 3.95
N TYR A 235 4.10 1.69 5.09
CA TYR A 235 3.45 2.00 6.35
C TYR A 235 3.69 3.45 6.79
N ASN A 236 4.95 3.92 6.78
CA ASN A 236 5.30 5.28 7.18
C ASN A 236 4.64 6.34 6.28
N ARG A 237 4.47 6.04 5.01
CA ARG A 237 3.74 6.90 4.08
C ARG A 237 2.25 6.94 4.38
N LEU A 238 1.66 5.78 4.64
CA LEU A 238 0.22 5.65 4.94
C LEU A 238 -0.18 6.27 6.28
N ILE A 239 0.62 6.08 7.33
CA ILE A 239 0.27 6.59 8.66
C ILE A 239 0.28 8.12 8.69
N ALA A 240 1.06 8.76 7.85
CA ALA A 240 1.12 10.22 7.70
C ALA A 240 -0.09 10.80 6.94
N ARG A 241 -0.95 9.96 6.38
CA ARG A 241 -2.11 10.41 5.60
C ARG A 241 -3.29 10.77 6.50
N PRO A 242 -4.07 11.81 6.12
CA PRO A 242 -5.23 12.25 6.91
C PRO A 242 -6.45 11.35 6.77
N GLU A 243 -6.50 10.50 5.73
CA GLU A 243 -7.64 9.64 5.46
C GLU A 243 -7.94 8.71 6.64
N GLN A 244 -9.22 8.53 6.97
CA GLN A 244 -9.64 7.74 8.14
C GLN A 244 -9.37 6.25 7.93
N ARG A 245 -9.62 5.74 6.74
CA ARG A 245 -9.39 4.34 6.37
C ARG A 245 -8.15 4.21 5.51
N ARG A 246 -7.22 3.41 5.95
CA ARG A 246 -5.93 3.21 5.29
C ARG A 246 -5.72 1.73 5.02
N ILE A 247 -5.52 1.40 3.75
CA ILE A 247 -5.37 0.03 3.29
C ILE A 247 -4.01 -0.11 2.59
N LEU A 248 -3.21 -1.07 3.02
CA LEU A 248 -1.97 -1.47 2.38
C LEU A 248 -2.19 -2.80 1.65
N MET A 249 -2.13 -2.76 0.33
CA MET A 249 -2.27 -3.94 -0.52
C MET A 249 -0.93 -4.29 -1.14
N VAL A 250 -0.41 -5.46 -0.81
CA VAL A 250 0.87 -5.98 -1.30
C VAL A 250 0.63 -6.89 -2.49
N ILE A 251 1.42 -6.73 -3.55
CA ILE A 251 1.41 -7.61 -4.73
C ILE A 251 2.81 -8.18 -4.86
N SER A 252 2.98 -9.47 -4.56
CA SER A 252 4.27 -10.16 -4.55
C SER A 252 4.11 -11.60 -5.00
N ASP A 253 5.20 -12.23 -5.42
CA ASP A 253 5.23 -13.65 -5.81
C ASP A 253 5.80 -14.56 -4.71
N GLY A 254 6.15 -14.05 -3.53
CA GLY A 254 6.57 -14.96 -2.47
C GLY A 254 7.44 -14.42 -1.36
N ALA A 255 8.58 -15.06 -1.15
CA ALA A 255 9.47 -14.81 -0.03
C ALA A 255 10.49 -13.71 -0.32
N PRO A 256 10.94 -12.96 0.71
CA PRO A 256 12.05 -12.02 0.57
C PRO A 256 13.36 -12.77 0.28
N VAL A 257 14.06 -12.34 -0.76
CA VAL A 257 15.34 -12.91 -1.18
C VAL A 257 16.35 -11.81 -1.48
N ASP A 258 17.45 -11.83 -0.72
CA ASP A 258 18.66 -11.06 -0.99
C ASP A 258 19.88 -11.93 -0.68
N ASP A 259 20.56 -12.37 -1.74
CA ASP A 259 21.68 -13.31 -1.64
C ASP A 259 22.81 -12.77 -0.73
N ALA A 260 23.11 -11.48 -0.82
CA ALA A 260 24.17 -10.86 -0.04
C ALA A 260 23.84 -10.92 1.46
N THR A 261 22.63 -10.57 1.84
CA THR A 261 22.18 -10.59 3.23
C THR A 261 22.05 -12.01 3.77
N LEU A 262 21.45 -12.92 3.00
CA LEU A 262 21.21 -14.30 3.44
C LEU A 262 22.50 -15.12 3.55
N SER A 263 23.56 -14.78 2.80
CA SER A 263 24.86 -15.47 2.88
C SER A 263 25.62 -15.25 4.19
N VAL A 264 25.30 -14.19 4.94
CA VAL A 264 26.06 -13.73 6.13
C VAL A 264 25.20 -13.59 7.40
N ASN A 265 23.90 -13.82 7.29
CA ASN A 265 22.95 -13.81 8.39
C ASN A 265 22.22 -15.17 8.44
N PRO A 266 21.44 -15.46 9.49
CA PRO A 266 20.60 -16.68 9.51
C PRO A 266 19.68 -16.77 8.29
N GLY A 267 19.48 -17.97 7.74
CA GLY A 267 18.72 -18.16 6.48
C GLY A 267 17.27 -17.68 6.52
N ASN A 268 16.67 -17.55 7.73
CA ASN A 268 15.34 -17.02 7.93
C ASN A 268 15.31 -15.53 8.33
N TYR A 269 16.43 -14.81 8.19
CA TYR A 269 16.59 -13.44 8.69
C TYR A 269 15.58 -12.48 8.09
N LEU A 270 15.46 -12.45 6.76
CA LEU A 270 14.53 -11.58 6.04
C LEU A 270 13.07 -12.02 6.24
N GLU A 271 12.82 -13.33 6.21
CA GLU A 271 11.47 -13.88 6.42
C GLU A 271 10.94 -13.56 7.82
N ARG A 272 11.77 -13.70 8.85
CA ARG A 272 11.41 -13.36 10.22
C ARG A 272 11.07 -11.88 10.34
N HIS A 273 11.90 -11.00 9.78
CA HIS A 273 11.64 -9.56 9.77
C HIS A 273 10.32 -9.23 9.07
N LEU A 274 10.06 -9.85 7.90
CA LEU A 274 8.80 -9.67 7.20
C LEU A 274 7.59 -10.03 8.08
N ARG A 275 7.63 -11.19 8.75
CA ARG A 275 6.55 -11.64 9.65
C ARG A 275 6.35 -10.69 10.82
N ASP A 276 7.45 -10.25 11.45
CA ASP A 276 7.40 -9.32 12.58
C ASP A 276 6.75 -7.99 12.16
N VAL A 277 7.11 -7.47 10.97
CA VAL A 277 6.53 -6.23 10.41
C VAL A 277 5.05 -6.39 10.09
N ILE A 278 4.65 -7.49 9.45
CA ILE A 278 3.23 -7.76 9.15
C ILE A 278 2.43 -7.83 10.45
N GLN A 279 2.88 -8.59 11.44
CA GLN A 279 2.22 -8.71 12.75
C GLN A 279 2.11 -7.35 13.46
N PHE A 280 3.15 -6.51 13.35
CA PHE A 280 3.11 -5.17 13.91
C PHE A 280 2.02 -4.33 13.24
N ILE A 281 1.98 -4.29 11.90
CA ILE A 281 1.01 -3.47 11.16
C ILE A 281 -0.42 -3.98 11.42
N GLU A 282 -0.66 -5.29 11.31
CA GLU A 282 -2.00 -5.88 11.45
C GLU A 282 -2.58 -5.75 12.88
N ASN A 283 -1.73 -5.90 13.90
CA ASN A 283 -2.21 -5.99 15.29
C ASN A 283 -2.11 -4.69 16.08
N ARG A 284 -1.23 -3.76 15.69
CA ARG A 284 -0.93 -2.56 16.50
C ARG A 284 -1.21 -1.24 15.79
N THR A 285 -1.67 -1.28 14.55
CA THR A 285 -1.92 -0.06 13.78
C THR A 285 -3.33 -0.05 13.20
N PRO A 286 -3.86 1.12 12.83
CA PRO A 286 -5.16 1.24 12.19
C PRO A 286 -5.11 0.93 10.68
N ILE A 287 -4.02 0.36 10.18
CA ILE A 287 -3.86 0.07 8.75
C ILE A 287 -4.29 -1.38 8.48
N GLU A 288 -5.19 -1.54 7.53
CA GLU A 288 -5.61 -2.84 7.05
C GLU A 288 -4.60 -3.37 6.01
N VAL A 289 -4.06 -4.57 6.23
CA VAL A 289 -3.14 -5.21 5.29
C VAL A 289 -3.85 -6.30 4.51
N THR A 290 -3.63 -6.36 3.21
CA THR A 290 -4.08 -7.45 2.35
C THR A 290 -2.98 -7.75 1.32
N ALA A 291 -2.93 -8.98 0.84
CA ALA A 291 -1.93 -9.38 -0.14
C ALA A 291 -2.54 -10.10 -1.35
N ILE A 292 -1.92 -9.91 -2.50
CA ILE A 292 -2.20 -10.61 -3.74
C ILE A 292 -0.93 -11.36 -4.12
N GLY A 293 -0.96 -12.70 -4.01
CA GLY A 293 0.09 -13.57 -4.48
C GLY A 293 -0.03 -13.82 -5.98
N ILE A 294 1.05 -13.67 -6.71
CA ILE A 294 1.07 -13.98 -8.14
C ILE A 294 1.83 -15.28 -8.38
N GLY A 295 1.06 -16.32 -8.75
CA GLY A 295 1.63 -17.64 -9.01
C GLY A 295 2.09 -18.41 -7.77
N HIS A 296 2.11 -17.78 -6.59
CA HIS A 296 2.50 -18.38 -5.32
C HIS A 296 1.54 -18.04 -4.21
N ASP A 297 1.41 -18.94 -3.24
CA ASP A 297 0.58 -18.74 -2.07
C ASP A 297 1.30 -17.90 -1.01
N VAL A 298 0.77 -16.71 -0.74
CA VAL A 298 1.27 -15.76 0.26
C VAL A 298 0.47 -15.80 1.57
N THR A 299 -0.52 -16.70 1.71
CA THR A 299 -1.34 -16.86 2.92
C THR A 299 -0.51 -17.24 4.14
N ARG A 300 0.68 -17.80 3.93
CA ARG A 300 1.63 -18.12 5.01
C ARG A 300 2.20 -16.88 5.72
N TYR A 301 2.10 -15.70 5.09
CA TYR A 301 2.59 -14.44 5.65
C TYR A 301 1.46 -13.52 6.09
N TYR A 302 0.41 -13.39 5.27
CA TYR A 302 -0.66 -12.42 5.44
C TYR A 302 -1.97 -13.11 5.85
N GLN A 303 -2.68 -12.55 6.82
CA GLN A 303 -3.98 -13.09 7.26
C GLN A 303 -5.05 -12.97 6.18
N ARG A 304 -4.96 -11.90 5.38
CA ARG A 304 -5.86 -11.67 4.23
C ARG A 304 -5.03 -11.71 2.96
N ALA A 305 -5.07 -12.82 2.29
CA ALA A 305 -4.33 -13.00 1.06
C ALA A 305 -5.13 -13.79 0.02
N VAL A 306 -4.84 -13.51 -1.23
CA VAL A 306 -5.41 -14.20 -2.38
C VAL A 306 -4.33 -14.50 -3.38
N THR A 307 -4.42 -15.65 -4.01
CA THR A 307 -3.51 -16.07 -5.06
C THR A 307 -4.17 -15.90 -6.42
N ILE A 308 -3.44 -15.33 -7.36
CA ILE A 308 -3.83 -15.14 -8.76
C ILE A 308 -2.77 -15.79 -9.63
N ASN A 309 -3.17 -16.76 -10.45
CA ASN A 309 -2.26 -17.44 -11.35
C ASN A 309 -2.26 -16.83 -12.76
N ASP A 310 -3.38 -16.22 -13.15
CA ASP A 310 -3.56 -15.70 -14.50
C ASP A 310 -4.27 -14.33 -14.50
N ALA A 311 -3.95 -13.54 -15.53
CA ALA A 311 -4.58 -12.23 -15.72
C ALA A 311 -6.11 -12.33 -15.96
N GLU A 312 -6.61 -13.47 -16.40
CA GLU A 312 -8.03 -13.74 -16.61
C GLU A 312 -8.78 -13.95 -15.27
N GLU A 313 -8.12 -14.53 -14.27
CA GLU A 313 -8.64 -14.70 -12.91
C GLU A 313 -8.76 -13.37 -12.15
N LEU A 314 -7.98 -12.35 -12.57
CA LEU A 314 -8.02 -11.01 -12.00
C LEU A 314 -9.44 -10.47 -11.89
N GLY A 315 -10.27 -10.68 -12.91
CA GLY A 315 -11.62 -10.14 -12.94
C GLY A 315 -12.55 -10.70 -11.87
N GLY A 316 -12.45 -11.98 -11.55
CA GLY A 316 -13.31 -12.66 -10.56
C GLY A 316 -12.77 -12.53 -9.14
N THR A 317 -11.54 -12.98 -8.94
CA THR A 317 -10.89 -13.09 -7.63
C THR A 317 -10.60 -11.73 -7.01
N MET A 318 -10.07 -10.78 -7.82
CA MET A 318 -9.83 -9.42 -7.36
C MET A 318 -11.11 -8.69 -6.96
N MET A 319 -12.22 -8.96 -7.70
CA MET A 319 -13.54 -8.41 -7.35
C MET A 319 -14.02 -8.89 -6.01
N GLN A 320 -13.89 -10.18 -5.78
CA GLN A 320 -14.32 -10.77 -4.53
C GLN A 320 -13.55 -10.15 -3.37
N ASN A 321 -12.23 -10.02 -3.50
CA ASN A 321 -11.39 -9.46 -2.46
C ASN A 321 -11.60 -7.97 -2.21
N LEU A 322 -11.62 -7.15 -3.26
CA LEU A 322 -11.96 -5.73 -3.10
C LEU A 322 -13.35 -5.57 -2.49
N SER A 323 -14.27 -6.47 -2.86
CA SER A 323 -15.62 -6.47 -2.33
C SER A 323 -15.66 -6.84 -0.86
N GLU A 324 -14.99 -7.93 -0.46
CA GLU A 324 -14.88 -8.39 0.93
C GLU A 324 -14.13 -7.37 1.80
N LEU A 325 -13.07 -6.80 1.27
CA LEU A 325 -12.31 -5.74 1.95
C LEU A 325 -13.22 -4.56 2.32
N PHE A 326 -14.15 -4.20 1.45
CA PHE A 326 -15.08 -3.10 1.71
C PHE A 326 -16.33 -3.53 2.48
N ASP A 327 -16.72 -4.82 2.50
CA ASP A 327 -17.89 -5.33 3.21
C ASP A 327 -17.65 -5.57 4.72
N GLU A 328 -16.43 -5.90 5.14
CA GLU A 328 -16.14 -6.28 6.54
C GLU A 328 -16.18 -5.12 7.57
N HIS A 329 -16.38 -3.89 7.14
CA HIS A 329 -16.37 -2.74 8.05
C HIS A 329 -17.60 -2.69 8.99
N ASP A 330 -18.67 -3.40 8.66
CA ASP A 330 -19.92 -3.37 9.45
C ASP A 330 -19.90 -4.26 10.70
N GLY A 331 -18.94 -5.18 10.83
CA GLY A 331 -18.89 -6.18 11.91
C GLY A 331 -18.01 -5.86 13.13
N ARG A 332 -17.09 -4.91 13.08
CA ARG A 332 -16.06 -4.73 14.12
C ARG A 332 -16.23 -3.54 15.08
N ARG A 333 -17.28 -2.75 14.98
CA ARG A 333 -17.66 -1.80 16.05
C ARG A 333 -18.63 -2.43 17.05
N LYS A 334 -18.28 -3.54 17.66
CA LYS A 334 -18.81 -3.87 18.99
C LYS A 334 -17.95 -3.08 19.99
N SER A 335 -18.51 -1.99 20.48
CA SER A 335 -17.99 -1.23 21.62
C SER A 335 -17.58 -2.18 22.73
N PRO A 336 -16.44 -1.97 23.42
CA PRO A 336 -16.27 -2.56 24.73
C PRO A 336 -17.35 -1.92 25.63
N LEU A 337 -18.27 -2.75 26.08
CA LEU A 337 -19.18 -2.39 27.18
C LEU A 337 -18.32 -1.96 28.35
N VAL A 338 -18.40 -0.67 28.67
CA VAL A 338 -17.94 -0.14 29.96
C VAL A 338 -18.86 -0.75 31.01
N ASN A 339 -18.33 -1.63 31.82
CA ASN A 339 -18.85 -1.96 33.14
C ASN A 339 -18.18 -1.06 34.15
#